data_ff46ccedf136a2c6249df65f07047df7
#
_entry.id   ff46ccedf136a2c6249df65f07047df7
#
_cell.length_a   1.000
_cell.length_b   1.000
_cell.length_c   1.000
_cell.angle_alpha   90.00
_cell.angle_beta   90.00
_cell.angle_gamma   90.00
#
_symmetry.space_group_name_H-M   'P 1'
#
loop_
_entity.id
_entity.type
_entity.pdbx_description
1 polymer ?
#
loop_
_entity_poly.entity_id
_entity_poly.type
_entity_poly.pdbx_seq_one_letter_code
_entity_poly.pdbx_strand_id
1 'polypeptide(L)'
;MRKNHIYLTTLLFIISLFFSSCASMKGYFNTFYNAEQYFIKAEKIRMEAQGDKIPNSALDNYQKVIEKSQIVLNNNLEFKFRSKALLLITQSYYYRNELQDAMETLSIIREEFPNDFLDYEFWGAMIKWKQGKVQPAINDLNRLVDKDLDLNTKAKIYKSIAEIYVEQKMEYESMDFLEKAAENITDPLEKGLIYYRISEISFERKEYDRALSAYQQVIKNSQTEKHIQESHLRTVQIYRLQENLDKATDSIKNMLIDDRYQSIFGDLELELIKLYNQQDMYKEANNRLESLPQDYPRTKISAEAYYMLGNIEINEKWDLDTALQYFGMVQKEYSQSRFVKAAALRTKEINVYNSLVDQYNEFIGMNTIVDSLG
;
A
#
# COMPACT_ATOMS: atom_id res chain seq x y z
N MET A 1 24.46 -66.37 36.22
CA MET A 1 24.72 -65.65 34.95
C MET A 1 23.48 -65.44 34.07
N ARG A 2 22.55 -66.37 33.90
CA ARG A 2 21.37 -66.26 33.02
C ARG A 2 20.36 -65.16 33.38
N LYS A 3 20.13 -64.90 34.68
CA LYS A 3 19.17 -63.88 35.14
C LYS A 3 19.65 -62.44 34.80
N ASN A 4 20.94 -62.18 34.89
CA ASN A 4 21.48 -60.81 34.57
C ASN A 4 21.43 -60.45 33.05
N HIS A 5 21.49 -61.47 32.19
CA HIS A 5 21.33 -61.28 30.75
C HIS A 5 19.89 -60.91 30.37
N ILE A 6 18.88 -61.48 31.03
CA ILE A 6 17.47 -61.17 30.79
C ILE A 6 17.15 -59.74 31.22
N TYR A 7 17.65 -59.27 32.36
CA TYR A 7 17.47 -57.89 32.80
C TYR A 7 18.18 -56.88 31.88
N LEU A 8 19.35 -57.22 31.38
CA LEU A 8 20.09 -56.36 30.47
C LEU A 8 19.40 -56.24 29.11
N THR A 9 18.86 -57.35 28.56
CA THR A 9 18.11 -57.31 27.28
C THR A 9 16.77 -56.61 27.40
N THR A 10 16.03 -56.77 28.53
CA THR A 10 14.79 -56.04 28.79
C THR A 10 15.06 -54.52 28.98
N LEU A 11 16.14 -54.15 29.66
CA LEU A 11 16.53 -52.77 29.83
C LEU A 11 16.91 -52.11 28.49
N LEU A 12 17.68 -52.81 27.66
CA LEU A 12 18.03 -52.36 26.32
C LEU A 12 16.81 -52.22 25.40
N PHE A 13 15.84 -53.11 25.50
CA PHE A 13 14.59 -53.05 24.75
C PHE A 13 13.71 -51.89 25.20
N ILE A 14 13.62 -51.61 26.49
CA ILE A 14 12.93 -50.42 27.03
C ILE A 14 13.61 -49.14 26.61
N ILE A 15 14.94 -49.09 26.66
CA ILE A 15 15.72 -47.92 26.18
C ILE A 15 15.52 -47.69 24.69
N SER A 16 15.47 -48.75 23.85
CA SER A 16 15.23 -48.63 22.42
C SER A 16 13.82 -48.10 22.08
N LEU A 17 12.81 -48.44 22.89
CA LEU A 17 11.46 -47.89 22.76
C LEU A 17 11.40 -46.41 23.10
N PHE A 18 12.16 -45.92 24.07
CA PHE A 18 12.26 -44.49 24.38
C PHE A 18 12.97 -43.70 23.26
N PHE A 19 14.00 -44.26 22.67
CA PHE A 19 14.70 -43.59 21.57
C PHE A 19 13.87 -43.50 20.27
N SER A 20 13.06 -44.52 19.96
CA SER A 20 12.16 -44.48 18.80
C SER A 20 11.00 -43.50 19.01
N SER A 21 10.49 -43.34 20.22
CA SER A 21 9.48 -42.33 20.53
C SER A 21 10.01 -40.88 20.37
N CYS A 22 11.24 -40.62 20.86
CA CYS A 22 11.87 -39.31 20.73
C CYS A 22 12.20 -38.94 19.27
N ALA A 23 12.58 -39.89 18.43
CA ALA A 23 12.89 -39.65 17.01
C ALA A 23 11.62 -39.34 16.22
N SER A 24 10.51 -40.03 16.52
CA SER A 24 9.21 -39.74 15.94
C SER A 24 8.72 -38.34 16.32
N MET A 25 8.73 -37.97 17.61
CA MET A 25 8.35 -36.62 18.06
C MET A 25 9.18 -35.52 17.43
N LYS A 26 10.49 -35.65 17.31
CA LYS A 26 11.33 -34.64 16.62
C LYS A 26 10.98 -34.46 15.13
N GLY A 27 10.65 -35.54 14.43
CA GLY A 27 10.22 -35.52 13.05
C GLY A 27 8.92 -34.70 12.84
N TYR A 28 7.99 -34.84 13.79
CA TYR A 28 6.71 -34.14 13.73
C TYR A 28 6.79 -32.66 14.08
N PHE A 29 7.54 -32.29 15.11
CA PHE A 29 7.83 -30.90 15.41
C PHE A 29 8.44 -30.19 14.19
N ASN A 30 9.35 -30.87 13.50
CA ASN A 30 9.98 -30.36 12.29
C ASN A 30 8.96 -30.19 11.15
N THR A 31 8.02 -31.10 10.98
CA THR A 31 7.01 -31.04 9.91
C THR A 31 6.02 -29.90 10.14
N PHE A 32 5.52 -29.73 11.37
CA PHE A 32 4.63 -28.62 11.73
C PHE A 32 5.36 -27.28 11.64
N TYR A 33 6.57 -27.19 12.19
CA TYR A 33 7.41 -26.00 12.05
C TYR A 33 7.63 -25.62 10.58
N ASN A 34 7.90 -26.59 9.72
CA ASN A 34 8.06 -26.34 8.29
C ASN A 34 6.75 -25.82 7.66
N ALA A 35 5.57 -26.31 8.07
CA ALA A 35 4.29 -25.77 7.64
C ALA A 35 4.15 -24.29 8.02
N GLU A 36 4.46 -23.94 9.29
CA GLU A 36 4.45 -22.56 9.75
C GLU A 36 5.43 -21.66 8.94
N GLN A 37 6.65 -22.15 8.66
CA GLN A 37 7.63 -21.40 7.87
C GLN A 37 7.17 -21.17 6.42
N TYR A 38 6.53 -22.16 5.79
CA TYR A 38 5.94 -21.97 4.46
C TYR A 38 4.78 -20.97 4.51
N PHE A 39 3.98 -20.97 5.57
CA PHE A 39 2.90 -20.01 5.73
C PHE A 39 3.43 -18.58 5.89
N ILE A 40 4.40 -18.37 6.80
CA ILE A 40 5.06 -17.07 6.98
C ILE A 40 5.65 -16.55 5.66
N LYS A 41 6.29 -17.43 4.89
CA LYS A 41 6.85 -17.07 3.60
C LYS A 41 5.76 -16.71 2.58
N ALA A 42 4.65 -17.44 2.55
CA ALA A 42 3.52 -17.15 1.68
C ALA A 42 2.89 -15.79 2.01
N GLU A 43 2.64 -15.53 3.30
CA GLU A 43 2.12 -14.26 3.79
C GLU A 43 3.03 -13.08 3.43
N LYS A 44 4.34 -13.24 3.63
CA LYS A 44 5.31 -12.21 3.26
C LYS A 44 5.22 -11.87 1.76
N ILE A 45 5.25 -12.88 0.89
CA ILE A 45 5.15 -12.69 -0.57
C ILE A 45 3.80 -12.04 -0.93
N ARG A 46 2.71 -12.46 -0.30
CA ARG A 46 1.37 -11.90 -0.54
C ARG A 46 1.28 -10.43 -0.12
N MET A 47 1.84 -10.07 1.03
CA MET A 47 1.83 -8.70 1.55
C MET A 47 2.74 -7.75 0.77
N GLU A 48 3.85 -8.25 0.22
CA GLU A 48 4.78 -7.46 -0.58
C GLU A 48 4.33 -7.32 -2.05
N ALA A 49 3.33 -8.08 -2.48
CA ALA A 49 2.84 -8.05 -3.85
C ALA A 49 2.11 -6.73 -4.17
N GLN A 50 2.43 -6.14 -5.31
CA GLN A 50 1.70 -5.01 -5.86
C GLN A 50 0.56 -5.51 -6.75
N GLY A 51 -0.69 -5.14 -6.41
CA GLY A 51 -1.90 -5.48 -7.16
C GLY A 51 -2.79 -6.53 -6.50
N ASP A 52 -3.97 -6.79 -7.11
CA ASP A 52 -5.05 -7.55 -6.50
C ASP A 52 -4.86 -9.08 -6.54
N LYS A 53 -3.86 -9.57 -7.28
CA LYS A 53 -3.64 -11.02 -7.45
C LYS A 53 -2.56 -11.54 -6.54
N ILE A 54 -2.85 -12.62 -5.84
CA ILE A 54 -1.85 -13.34 -5.05
C ILE A 54 -0.82 -13.98 -6.01
N PRO A 55 0.49 -13.73 -5.82
CA PRO A 55 1.53 -14.31 -6.67
C PRO A 55 1.56 -15.84 -6.64
N ASN A 56 1.85 -16.48 -7.77
CA ASN A 56 1.96 -17.93 -7.85
C ASN A 56 2.94 -18.51 -6.83
N SER A 57 4.04 -17.81 -6.56
CA SER A 57 5.03 -18.23 -5.54
C SER A 57 4.46 -18.24 -4.12
N ALA A 58 3.47 -17.40 -3.81
CA ALA A 58 2.74 -17.48 -2.54
C ALA A 58 1.77 -18.67 -2.56
N LEU A 59 1.02 -18.88 -3.67
CA LEU A 59 0.11 -20.01 -3.82
C LEU A 59 0.83 -21.36 -3.70
N ASP A 60 2.04 -21.48 -4.25
CA ASP A 60 2.87 -22.67 -4.11
C ASP A 60 3.32 -22.91 -2.66
N ASN A 61 3.61 -21.86 -1.92
CA ASN A 61 3.96 -21.99 -0.51
C ASN A 61 2.72 -22.39 0.33
N TYR A 62 1.52 -21.83 0.07
CA TYR A 62 0.28 -22.28 0.69
C TYR A 62 -0.02 -23.76 0.40
N GLN A 63 0.27 -24.23 -0.82
CA GLN A 63 0.14 -25.65 -1.14
C GLN A 63 1.04 -26.52 -0.23
N LYS A 64 2.31 -26.10 -0.05
CA LYS A 64 3.24 -26.79 0.86
C LYS A 64 2.77 -26.77 2.32
N VAL A 65 2.12 -25.69 2.75
CA VAL A 65 1.49 -25.64 4.09
C VAL A 65 0.44 -26.74 4.22
N ILE A 66 -0.46 -26.86 3.25
CA ILE A 66 -1.51 -27.88 3.24
C ILE A 66 -0.89 -29.29 3.33
N GLU A 67 0.06 -29.59 2.45
CA GLU A 67 0.73 -30.91 2.44
C GLU A 67 1.41 -31.24 3.77
N LYS A 68 2.19 -30.31 4.33
CA LYS A 68 2.90 -30.53 5.60
C LYS A 68 1.94 -30.63 6.77
N SER A 69 0.89 -29.81 6.80
CA SER A 69 -0.13 -29.87 7.85
C SER A 69 -0.95 -31.17 7.79
N GLN A 70 -1.27 -31.65 6.58
CA GLN A 70 -1.94 -32.97 6.41
C GLN A 70 -1.11 -34.14 6.94
N ILE A 71 0.23 -34.10 6.72
CA ILE A 71 1.12 -35.10 7.33
C ILE A 71 1.04 -35.07 8.86
N VAL A 72 0.94 -33.89 9.44
CA VAL A 72 0.74 -33.71 10.88
C VAL A 72 -0.59 -34.32 11.33
N LEU A 73 -1.68 -34.07 10.60
CA LEU A 73 -3.00 -34.60 10.91
C LEU A 73 -3.08 -36.15 10.85
N ASN A 74 -2.42 -36.74 9.84
CA ASN A 74 -2.47 -38.19 9.57
C ASN A 74 -1.69 -39.00 10.59
N ASN A 75 -0.80 -38.38 11.35
CA ASN A 75 0.09 -39.11 12.27
C ASN A 75 -0.38 -39.10 13.74
N ASN A 76 -1.66 -38.83 14.02
CA ASN A 76 -2.28 -38.85 15.35
C ASN A 76 -1.51 -38.02 16.39
N LEU A 77 -0.96 -36.89 15.96
CA LEU A 77 -0.17 -36.05 16.85
C LEU A 77 -0.97 -35.42 17.95
N GLU A 78 -0.24 -35.13 19.03
CA GLU A 78 -0.76 -34.48 20.21
C GLU A 78 -1.78 -33.41 19.85
N PHE A 79 -2.93 -33.50 20.46
CA PHE A 79 -4.10 -32.63 20.32
C PHE A 79 -3.76 -31.15 20.19
N LYS A 80 -2.68 -30.70 20.85
CA LYS A 80 -2.17 -29.32 20.85
C LYS A 80 -1.82 -28.75 19.46
N PHE A 81 -1.31 -29.55 18.54
CA PHE A 81 -0.92 -29.09 17.21
C PHE A 81 -1.98 -29.36 16.16
N ARG A 82 -2.96 -30.19 16.43
CA ARG A 82 -4.00 -30.56 15.49
C ARG A 82 -4.89 -29.39 15.13
N SER A 83 -5.39 -28.60 16.09
CA SER A 83 -6.16 -27.38 15.85
C SER A 83 -5.38 -26.35 15.01
N LYS A 84 -4.12 -26.11 15.39
CA LYS A 84 -3.27 -25.18 14.64
C LYS A 84 -2.99 -25.63 13.20
N ALA A 85 -2.79 -26.93 12.98
CA ALA A 85 -2.59 -27.47 11.64
C ALA A 85 -3.85 -27.34 10.77
N LEU A 86 -5.03 -27.60 11.33
CA LEU A 86 -6.32 -27.36 10.65
C LEU A 86 -6.51 -25.88 10.32
N LEU A 87 -6.15 -24.98 11.22
CA LEU A 87 -6.23 -23.55 10.99
C LEU A 87 -5.30 -23.10 9.83
N LEU A 88 -4.05 -23.57 9.81
CA LEU A 88 -3.12 -23.29 8.72
C LEU A 88 -3.65 -23.82 7.37
N ILE A 89 -4.28 -25.01 7.34
CA ILE A 89 -4.91 -25.56 6.13
C ILE A 89 -6.07 -24.66 5.70
N THR A 90 -6.98 -24.30 6.62
CA THR A 90 -8.12 -23.42 6.34
C THR A 90 -7.67 -22.10 5.72
N GLN A 91 -6.67 -21.46 6.31
CA GLN A 91 -6.10 -20.20 5.82
C GLN A 91 -5.47 -20.37 4.43
N SER A 92 -4.74 -21.46 4.23
CA SER A 92 -4.10 -21.75 2.95
C SER A 92 -5.11 -21.99 1.84
N TYR A 93 -6.15 -22.75 2.07
CA TYR A 93 -7.26 -22.93 1.13
C TYR A 93 -7.98 -21.60 0.85
N TYR A 94 -8.24 -20.79 1.88
CA TYR A 94 -8.83 -19.44 1.70
C TYR A 94 -8.03 -18.57 0.74
N TYR A 95 -6.71 -18.47 0.94
CA TYR A 95 -5.85 -17.65 0.07
C TYR A 95 -5.66 -18.24 -1.33
N ARG A 96 -5.81 -19.53 -1.50
CA ARG A 96 -5.83 -20.22 -2.78
C ARG A 96 -7.18 -20.15 -3.48
N ASN A 97 -8.18 -19.54 -2.84
CA ASN A 97 -9.58 -19.46 -3.30
C ASN A 97 -10.27 -20.84 -3.42
N GLU A 98 -9.80 -21.83 -2.69
CA GLU A 98 -10.37 -23.17 -2.55
C GLU A 98 -11.39 -23.15 -1.39
N LEU A 99 -12.49 -22.39 -1.55
CA LEU A 99 -13.38 -22.00 -0.46
C LEU A 99 -14.19 -23.16 0.11
N GLN A 100 -14.46 -24.19 -0.68
CA GLN A 100 -15.16 -25.38 -0.22
C GLN A 100 -14.28 -26.18 0.75
N ASP A 101 -13.03 -26.44 0.36
CA ASP A 101 -12.06 -27.16 1.20
C ASP A 101 -11.74 -26.39 2.49
N ALA A 102 -11.67 -25.04 2.39
CA ALA A 102 -11.52 -24.18 3.55
C ALA A 102 -12.68 -24.32 4.53
N MET A 103 -13.92 -24.38 4.05
CA MET A 103 -15.10 -24.52 4.88
C MET A 103 -15.20 -25.92 5.50
N GLU A 104 -14.87 -26.98 4.74
CA GLU A 104 -14.83 -28.34 5.26
C GLU A 104 -13.80 -28.51 6.39
N THR A 105 -12.58 -27.99 6.17
CA THR A 105 -11.54 -28.00 7.19
C THR A 105 -11.95 -27.19 8.42
N LEU A 106 -12.60 -26.04 8.21
CA LEU A 106 -13.08 -25.19 9.30
C LEU A 106 -14.18 -25.86 10.12
N SER A 107 -15.05 -26.69 9.50
CA SER A 107 -16.06 -27.44 10.23
C SER A 107 -15.47 -28.48 11.18
N ILE A 108 -14.33 -29.06 10.84
CA ILE A 108 -13.59 -29.96 11.73
C ILE A 108 -13.11 -29.22 12.99
N ILE A 109 -12.60 -27.98 12.82
CA ILE A 109 -12.20 -27.15 13.98
C ILE A 109 -13.40 -26.91 14.91
N ARG A 110 -14.57 -26.60 14.36
CA ARG A 110 -15.79 -26.40 15.14
C ARG A 110 -16.19 -27.63 15.94
N GLU A 111 -16.09 -28.79 15.33
CA GLU A 111 -16.53 -30.07 15.95
C GLU A 111 -15.54 -30.58 17.00
N GLU A 112 -14.25 -30.55 16.68
CA GLU A 112 -13.20 -31.09 17.53
C GLU A 112 -12.70 -30.11 18.61
N PHE A 113 -12.79 -28.79 18.33
CA PHE A 113 -12.20 -27.71 19.15
C PHE A 113 -13.20 -26.57 19.42
N PRO A 114 -14.30 -26.85 20.16
CA PRO A 114 -15.34 -25.83 20.38
C PRO A 114 -14.84 -24.60 21.16
N ASN A 115 -13.70 -24.68 21.83
CA ASN A 115 -13.08 -23.55 22.53
C ASN A 115 -12.33 -22.59 21.55
N ASP A 116 -12.01 -23.04 20.33
CA ASP A 116 -11.35 -22.25 19.30
C ASP A 116 -12.39 -21.50 18.44
N PHE A 117 -13.54 -21.12 19.06
CA PHE A 117 -14.68 -20.50 18.39
C PHE A 117 -14.30 -19.21 17.65
N LEU A 118 -13.30 -18.47 18.15
CA LEU A 118 -12.84 -17.23 17.55
C LEU A 118 -12.31 -17.47 16.12
N ASP A 119 -11.44 -18.44 15.96
CA ASP A 119 -10.87 -18.79 14.65
C ASP A 119 -11.96 -19.29 13.70
N TYR A 120 -12.87 -20.12 14.20
CA TYR A 120 -14.00 -20.63 13.40
C TYR A 120 -14.92 -19.50 12.93
N GLU A 121 -15.35 -18.61 13.82
CA GLU A 121 -16.26 -17.51 13.47
C GLU A 121 -15.59 -16.50 12.55
N PHE A 122 -14.33 -16.13 12.84
CA PHE A 122 -13.57 -15.18 12.02
C PHE A 122 -13.35 -15.71 10.58
N TRP A 123 -12.78 -16.91 10.45
CA TRP A 123 -12.51 -17.45 9.12
C TRP A 123 -13.78 -17.85 8.37
N GLY A 124 -14.83 -18.24 9.10
CA GLY A 124 -16.16 -18.48 8.54
C GLY A 124 -16.74 -17.21 7.91
N ALA A 125 -16.58 -16.06 8.55
CA ALA A 125 -16.98 -14.75 8.00
C ALA A 125 -16.12 -14.38 6.78
N MET A 126 -14.80 -14.57 6.85
CA MET A 126 -13.90 -14.29 5.72
C MET A 126 -14.20 -15.16 4.50
N ILE A 127 -14.54 -16.45 4.69
CA ILE A 127 -14.94 -17.34 3.60
C ILE A 127 -16.28 -16.88 3.01
N LYS A 128 -17.27 -16.49 3.85
CA LYS A 128 -18.55 -15.94 3.36
C LYS A 128 -18.32 -14.70 2.48
N TRP A 129 -17.42 -13.81 2.89
CA TRP A 129 -17.05 -12.65 2.09
C TRP A 129 -16.53 -13.06 0.71
N LYS A 130 -15.55 -13.95 0.63
CA LYS A 130 -15.01 -14.44 -0.65
C LYS A 130 -16.03 -15.18 -1.51
N GLN A 131 -17.08 -15.74 -0.88
CA GLN A 131 -18.25 -16.32 -1.59
C GLN A 131 -19.24 -15.25 -2.12
N GLY A 132 -18.95 -13.95 -1.94
CA GLY A 132 -19.82 -12.84 -2.32
C GLY A 132 -20.96 -12.55 -1.31
N LYS A 133 -20.97 -13.21 -0.16
CA LYS A 133 -21.95 -12.98 0.92
C LYS A 133 -21.48 -11.85 1.83
N VAL A 134 -21.35 -10.64 1.26
CA VAL A 134 -20.71 -9.47 1.90
C VAL A 134 -21.40 -9.09 3.20
N GLN A 135 -22.71 -8.80 3.18
CA GLN A 135 -23.43 -8.35 4.37
C GLN A 135 -23.47 -9.39 5.49
N PRO A 136 -23.71 -10.70 5.22
CA PRO A 136 -23.55 -11.73 6.24
C PRO A 136 -22.16 -11.79 6.85
N ALA A 137 -21.09 -11.61 6.07
CA ALA A 137 -19.71 -11.58 6.59
C ALA A 137 -19.48 -10.40 7.55
N ILE A 138 -19.89 -9.19 7.17
CA ILE A 138 -19.80 -7.99 8.02
C ILE A 138 -20.60 -8.17 9.30
N ASN A 139 -21.80 -8.72 9.23
CA ASN A 139 -22.64 -8.96 10.40
C ASN A 139 -21.99 -9.96 11.38
N ASP A 140 -21.37 -11.02 10.86
CA ASP A 140 -20.66 -12.00 11.67
C ASP A 140 -19.44 -11.39 12.35
N LEU A 141 -18.63 -10.62 11.63
CA LEU A 141 -17.46 -9.91 12.16
C LEU A 141 -17.86 -8.89 13.24
N ASN A 142 -18.93 -8.11 13.02
CA ASN A 142 -19.43 -7.17 14.04
C ASN A 142 -19.88 -7.91 15.32
N ARG A 143 -20.63 -9.01 15.21
CA ARG A 143 -21.00 -9.83 16.38
C ARG A 143 -19.78 -10.40 17.12
N LEU A 144 -18.71 -10.66 16.37
CA LEU A 144 -17.47 -11.18 16.97
C LEU A 144 -16.74 -10.09 17.76
N VAL A 145 -16.71 -8.85 17.27
CA VAL A 145 -16.12 -7.72 17.99
C VAL A 145 -16.83 -7.39 19.30
N ASP A 146 -18.13 -7.64 19.39
CA ASP A 146 -18.93 -7.40 20.60
C ASP A 146 -18.58 -8.37 21.76
N LYS A 147 -17.79 -9.42 21.49
CA LYS A 147 -17.33 -10.34 22.52
C LYS A 147 -16.15 -9.74 23.31
N ASP A 148 -15.88 -10.31 24.48
CA ASP A 148 -14.71 -9.97 25.29
C ASP A 148 -13.44 -10.50 24.65
N LEU A 149 -12.80 -9.68 23.83
CA LEU A 149 -11.60 -10.00 23.07
C LEU A 149 -10.48 -9.03 23.43
N ASP A 150 -9.24 -9.48 23.29
CA ASP A 150 -8.09 -8.60 23.41
C ASP A 150 -8.05 -7.53 22.31
N LEU A 151 -7.33 -6.45 22.56
CA LEU A 151 -7.29 -5.29 21.66
C LEU A 151 -6.78 -5.62 20.26
N ASN A 152 -5.72 -6.43 20.15
CA ASN A 152 -5.15 -6.78 18.85
C ASN A 152 -6.10 -7.65 18.02
N THR A 153 -6.84 -8.53 18.66
CA THR A 153 -7.89 -9.33 18.01
C THR A 153 -9.02 -8.44 17.51
N LYS A 154 -9.48 -7.48 18.31
CA LYS A 154 -10.47 -6.49 17.86
C LYS A 154 -9.94 -5.66 16.67
N ALA A 155 -8.68 -5.20 16.74
CA ALA A 155 -8.06 -4.48 15.65
C ALA A 155 -8.03 -5.29 14.35
N LYS A 156 -7.66 -6.58 14.42
CA LYS A 156 -7.68 -7.50 13.27
C LYS A 156 -9.08 -7.60 12.63
N ILE A 157 -10.12 -7.73 13.45
CA ILE A 157 -11.50 -7.83 12.96
C ILE A 157 -11.94 -6.52 12.30
N TYR A 158 -11.70 -5.36 12.94
CA TYR A 158 -12.02 -4.07 12.37
C TYR A 158 -11.28 -3.81 11.04
N LYS A 159 -10.00 -4.17 10.98
CA LYS A 159 -9.22 -4.11 9.74
C LYS A 159 -9.83 -4.96 8.63
N SER A 160 -10.28 -6.19 8.95
CA SER A 160 -10.94 -7.05 7.97
C SER A 160 -12.27 -6.48 7.48
N ILE A 161 -13.07 -5.87 8.36
CA ILE A 161 -14.30 -5.16 7.95
C ILE A 161 -13.96 -4.00 7.02
N ALA A 162 -12.93 -3.21 7.35
CA ALA A 162 -12.47 -2.12 6.50
C ALA A 162 -12.03 -2.60 5.11
N GLU A 163 -11.28 -3.71 5.04
CA GLU A 163 -10.87 -4.33 3.77
C GLU A 163 -12.07 -4.75 2.92
N ILE A 164 -13.13 -5.30 3.54
CA ILE A 164 -14.38 -5.64 2.85
C ILE A 164 -15.02 -4.39 2.22
N TYR A 165 -15.10 -3.29 2.96
CA TYR A 165 -15.64 -2.04 2.43
C TYR A 165 -14.78 -1.45 1.30
N VAL A 166 -13.46 -1.50 1.41
CA VAL A 166 -12.54 -1.04 0.34
C VAL A 166 -12.75 -1.85 -0.94
N GLU A 167 -12.85 -3.19 -0.85
CA GLU A 167 -13.09 -4.04 -2.03
C GLU A 167 -14.46 -3.74 -2.68
N GLN A 168 -15.46 -3.28 -1.90
CA GLN A 168 -16.74 -2.82 -2.41
C GLN A 168 -16.69 -1.37 -2.96
N LYS A 169 -15.53 -0.73 -2.99
CA LYS A 169 -15.34 0.69 -3.35
C LYS A 169 -16.10 1.66 -2.43
N MET A 170 -16.35 1.25 -1.21
CA MET A 170 -16.98 2.02 -0.14
C MET A 170 -15.90 2.53 0.82
N GLU A 171 -14.98 3.34 0.30
CA GLU A 171 -13.79 3.77 1.04
C GLU A 171 -14.15 4.64 2.25
N TYR A 172 -15.23 5.41 2.15
CA TYR A 172 -15.67 6.25 3.28
C TYR A 172 -16.11 5.41 4.46
N GLU A 173 -16.93 4.41 4.22
CA GLU A 173 -17.42 3.48 5.25
C GLU A 173 -16.29 2.66 5.87
N SER A 174 -15.21 2.43 5.10
CA SER A 174 -14.03 1.74 5.61
C SER A 174 -13.26 2.56 6.66
N MET A 175 -13.30 3.90 6.57
CA MET A 175 -12.49 4.78 7.43
C MET A 175 -12.83 4.64 8.91
N ASP A 176 -14.10 4.53 9.26
CA ASP A 176 -14.53 4.37 10.66
C ASP A 176 -14.01 3.06 11.27
N PHE A 177 -13.92 2.00 10.44
CA PHE A 177 -13.37 0.73 10.87
C PHE A 177 -11.83 0.75 10.92
N LEU A 178 -11.17 1.48 10.03
CA LEU A 178 -9.74 1.72 10.11
C LEU A 178 -9.36 2.50 11.38
N GLU A 179 -10.13 3.53 11.76
CA GLU A 179 -9.92 4.27 13.00
C GLU A 179 -10.08 3.36 14.22
N LYS A 180 -11.15 2.58 14.29
CA LYS A 180 -11.34 1.59 15.35
C LYS A 180 -10.21 0.56 15.39
N ALA A 181 -9.70 0.13 14.24
CA ALA A 181 -8.53 -0.74 14.17
C ALA A 181 -7.29 -0.05 14.75
N ALA A 182 -7.00 1.19 14.35
CA ALA A 182 -5.86 1.96 14.83
C ALA A 182 -5.91 2.27 16.34
N GLU A 183 -7.11 2.47 16.90
CA GLU A 183 -7.30 2.67 18.34
C GLU A 183 -6.99 1.40 19.15
N ASN A 184 -7.29 0.23 18.62
CA ASN A 184 -7.14 -1.04 19.30
C ASN A 184 -5.78 -1.72 19.06
N ILE A 185 -5.07 -1.40 17.99
CA ILE A 185 -3.79 -2.05 17.69
C ILE A 185 -2.68 -1.53 18.59
N THR A 186 -1.86 -2.45 19.11
CA THR A 186 -0.75 -2.11 20.01
C THR A 186 0.59 -2.00 19.29
N ASP A 187 0.74 -2.61 18.11
CA ASP A 187 1.95 -2.51 17.30
C ASP A 187 2.05 -1.14 16.62
N PRO A 188 3.10 -0.34 16.94
CA PRO A 188 3.26 0.98 16.34
C PRO A 188 3.42 0.96 14.83
N LEU A 189 4.07 -0.07 14.26
CA LEU A 189 4.28 -0.19 12.83
C LEU A 189 2.95 -0.36 12.09
N GLU A 190 2.13 -1.32 12.52
CA GLU A 190 0.80 -1.52 11.93
C GLU A 190 -0.11 -0.31 12.16
N LYS A 191 -0.02 0.31 13.34
CA LYS A 191 -0.75 1.55 13.65
C LYS A 191 -0.40 2.66 12.67
N GLY A 192 0.88 2.86 12.40
CA GLY A 192 1.36 3.83 11.43
C GLY A 192 0.84 3.57 10.01
N LEU A 193 0.80 2.31 9.57
CA LEU A 193 0.26 1.92 8.26
C LEU A 193 -1.23 2.19 8.13
N ILE A 194 -2.02 1.91 9.16
CA ILE A 194 -3.46 2.18 9.17
C ILE A 194 -3.71 3.69 9.09
N TYR A 195 -3.03 4.50 9.90
CA TYR A 195 -3.18 5.96 9.83
C TYR A 195 -2.72 6.53 8.50
N TYR A 196 -1.68 5.96 7.86
CA TYR A 196 -1.27 6.37 6.53
C TYR A 196 -2.40 6.13 5.51
N ARG A 197 -3.09 5.00 5.59
CA ARG A 197 -4.26 4.73 4.75
C ARG A 197 -5.40 5.73 4.98
N ILE A 198 -5.74 5.99 6.25
CA ILE A 198 -6.75 6.99 6.62
C ILE A 198 -6.39 8.37 6.07
N SER A 199 -5.12 8.77 6.22
CA SER A 199 -4.66 10.09 5.78
C SER A 199 -4.75 10.28 4.26
N GLU A 200 -4.36 9.27 3.46
CA GLU A 200 -4.45 9.33 2.00
C GLU A 200 -5.91 9.41 1.54
N ILE A 201 -6.81 8.56 2.08
CA ILE A 201 -8.24 8.62 1.75
C ILE A 201 -8.82 9.98 2.11
N SER A 202 -8.53 10.49 3.31
CA SER A 202 -9.02 11.80 3.76
C SER A 202 -8.48 12.95 2.90
N PHE A 203 -7.22 12.87 2.47
CA PHE A 203 -6.61 13.86 1.58
C PHE A 203 -7.28 13.88 0.19
N GLU A 204 -7.49 12.72 -0.41
CA GLU A 204 -8.17 12.60 -1.71
C GLU A 204 -9.60 13.15 -1.67
N ARG A 205 -10.28 12.96 -0.55
CA ARG A 205 -11.64 13.49 -0.29
C ARG A 205 -11.67 14.95 0.11
N LYS A 206 -10.50 15.59 0.29
CA LYS A 206 -10.36 16.97 0.76
C LYS A 206 -10.87 17.19 2.20
N GLU A 207 -10.92 16.13 3.00
CA GLU A 207 -11.22 16.17 4.44
C GLU A 207 -9.93 16.54 5.20
N TYR A 208 -9.45 17.77 4.98
CA TYR A 208 -8.09 18.19 5.35
C TYR A 208 -7.80 18.10 6.84
N ASP A 209 -8.76 18.40 7.69
CA ASP A 209 -8.55 18.33 9.16
C ASP A 209 -8.36 16.89 9.62
N ARG A 210 -9.14 15.95 9.06
CA ARG A 210 -8.98 14.51 9.31
C ARG A 210 -7.65 14.01 8.77
N ALA A 211 -7.30 14.41 7.56
CA ALA A 211 -6.01 14.08 6.94
C ALA A 211 -4.82 14.56 7.79
N LEU A 212 -4.84 15.82 8.26
CA LEU A 212 -3.79 16.36 9.14
C LEU A 212 -3.65 15.57 10.43
N SER A 213 -4.76 15.25 11.10
CA SER A 213 -4.77 14.44 12.31
C SER A 213 -4.16 13.06 12.06
N ALA A 214 -4.56 12.41 10.96
CA ALA A 214 -4.05 11.10 10.60
C ALA A 214 -2.55 11.14 10.23
N TYR A 215 -2.09 12.12 9.43
CA TYR A 215 -0.66 12.29 9.12
C TYR A 215 0.19 12.52 10.37
N GLN A 216 -0.30 13.27 11.36
CA GLN A 216 0.38 13.41 12.65
C GLN A 216 0.55 12.07 13.36
N GLN A 217 -0.46 11.19 13.29
CA GLN A 217 -0.35 9.85 13.84
C GLN A 217 0.64 8.97 13.05
N VAL A 218 0.74 9.14 11.73
CA VAL A 218 1.79 8.47 10.93
C VAL A 218 3.17 8.91 11.39
N ILE A 219 3.42 10.21 11.49
CA ILE A 219 4.71 10.77 11.93
C ILE A 219 5.10 10.24 13.31
N LYS A 220 4.12 10.07 14.21
CA LYS A 220 4.35 9.59 15.58
C LYS A 220 4.62 8.09 15.66
N ASN A 221 3.94 7.28 14.86
CA ASN A 221 3.90 5.82 15.03
C ASN A 221 4.64 5.06 13.94
N SER A 222 4.77 5.60 12.71
CA SER A 222 5.41 4.88 11.61
C SER A 222 6.91 4.68 11.85
N GLN A 223 7.41 3.52 11.43
CA GLN A 223 8.82 3.21 11.35
C GLN A 223 9.35 3.29 9.91
N THR A 224 8.47 3.57 8.97
CA THR A 224 8.81 3.69 7.55
C THR A 224 9.14 5.15 7.24
N GLU A 225 10.43 5.44 7.03
CA GLU A 225 10.92 6.79 6.76
C GLU A 225 10.17 7.45 5.59
N LYS A 226 9.94 6.70 4.52
CA LYS A 226 9.16 7.17 3.37
C LYS A 226 7.78 7.69 3.77
N HIS A 227 7.00 6.94 4.57
CA HIS A 227 5.67 7.39 4.99
C HIS A 227 5.74 8.64 5.88
N ILE A 228 6.77 8.75 6.72
CA ILE A 228 6.99 9.95 7.56
C ILE A 228 7.25 11.17 6.67
N GLN A 229 8.17 11.06 5.72
CA GLN A 229 8.51 12.14 4.79
C GLN A 229 7.31 12.55 3.91
N GLU A 230 6.60 11.58 3.34
CA GLU A 230 5.38 11.83 2.57
C GLU A 230 4.30 12.51 3.42
N SER A 231 4.14 12.12 4.69
CA SER A 231 3.18 12.74 5.61
C SER A 231 3.52 14.20 5.90
N HIS A 232 4.81 14.53 6.04
CA HIS A 232 5.24 15.92 6.18
C HIS A 232 4.96 16.73 4.92
N LEU A 233 5.28 16.18 3.74
CA LEU A 233 4.99 16.83 2.46
C LEU A 233 3.49 17.08 2.28
N ARG A 234 2.64 16.07 2.54
CA ARG A 234 1.19 16.20 2.47
C ARG A 234 0.64 17.22 3.46
N THR A 235 1.18 17.27 4.67
CA THR A 235 0.82 18.27 5.67
C THR A 235 1.05 19.70 5.15
N VAL A 236 2.17 19.94 4.51
CA VAL A 236 2.47 21.23 3.88
C VAL A 236 1.52 21.54 2.71
N GLN A 237 1.25 20.55 1.88
CA GLN A 237 0.28 20.69 0.79
C GLN A 237 -1.11 21.07 1.31
N ILE A 238 -1.54 20.49 2.43
CA ILE A 238 -2.81 20.85 3.09
C ILE A 238 -2.76 22.29 3.59
N TYR A 239 -1.67 22.70 4.27
CA TYR A 239 -1.55 24.09 4.73
C TYR A 239 -1.67 25.07 3.56
N ARG A 240 -1.02 24.79 2.42
CA ARG A 240 -1.16 25.61 1.22
C ARG A 240 -2.60 25.63 0.67
N LEU A 241 -3.28 24.47 0.62
CA LEU A 241 -4.66 24.36 0.15
C LEU A 241 -5.67 25.02 1.08
N GLN A 242 -5.33 25.17 2.36
CA GLN A 242 -6.11 25.91 3.36
C GLN A 242 -5.67 27.39 3.48
N GLU A 243 -4.82 27.87 2.56
CA GLU A 243 -4.31 29.24 2.53
C GLU A 243 -3.47 29.64 3.76
N ASN A 244 -3.00 28.67 4.55
CA ASN A 244 -2.05 28.89 5.64
C ASN A 244 -0.61 29.00 5.11
N LEU A 245 -0.37 29.98 4.22
CA LEU A 245 0.82 30.05 3.37
C LEU A 245 2.13 30.23 4.18
N ASP A 246 2.10 31.06 5.23
CA ASP A 246 3.27 31.28 6.07
C ASP A 246 3.70 29.98 6.79
N LYS A 247 2.75 29.28 7.38
CA LYS A 247 3.01 28.00 8.05
C LYS A 247 3.54 26.94 7.10
N ALA A 248 3.01 26.89 5.88
CA ALA A 248 3.49 26.00 4.84
C ALA A 248 4.94 26.34 4.45
N THR A 249 5.22 27.64 4.21
CA THR A 249 6.54 28.14 3.82
C THR A 249 7.60 27.84 4.88
N ASP A 250 7.32 28.15 6.15
CA ASP A 250 8.23 27.89 7.27
C ASP A 250 8.49 26.39 7.43
N SER A 251 7.46 25.57 7.30
CA SER A 251 7.61 24.11 7.37
C SER A 251 8.53 23.57 6.27
N ILE A 252 8.38 24.04 5.02
CA ILE A 252 9.26 23.63 3.92
C ILE A 252 10.68 24.09 4.16
N LYS A 253 10.90 25.36 4.52
CA LYS A 253 12.24 25.91 4.77
C LYS A 253 12.97 25.10 5.86
N ASN A 254 12.27 24.73 6.93
CA ASN A 254 12.83 23.90 7.98
C ASN A 254 13.20 22.49 7.51
N MET A 255 12.39 21.88 6.60
CA MET A 255 12.70 20.58 6.06
C MET A 255 13.84 20.61 5.04
N LEU A 256 13.98 21.67 4.24
CA LEU A 256 15.06 21.81 3.24
C LEU A 256 16.46 21.96 3.85
N ILE A 257 16.57 22.26 5.13
CA ILE A 257 17.87 22.33 5.85
C ILE A 257 18.15 21.07 6.69
N ASP A 258 17.30 20.05 6.62
CA ASP A 258 17.40 18.83 7.41
C ASP A 258 17.59 17.62 6.47
N ASP A 259 18.76 17.00 6.52
CA ASP A 259 19.16 15.88 5.67
C ASP A 259 18.20 14.68 5.74
N ARG A 260 17.40 14.55 6.79
CA ARG A 260 16.37 13.51 6.90
C ARG A 260 15.32 13.61 5.80
N TYR A 261 15.16 14.75 5.17
CA TYR A 261 14.18 14.97 4.09
C TYR A 261 14.82 15.02 2.70
N GLN A 262 16.12 14.70 2.57
CA GLN A 262 16.84 14.79 1.30
C GLN A 262 16.16 14.07 0.14
N SER A 263 15.53 12.93 0.40
CA SER A 263 14.84 12.14 -0.62
C SER A 263 13.60 12.82 -1.22
N ILE A 264 13.05 13.84 -0.54
CA ILE A 264 11.88 14.61 -0.98
C ILE A 264 12.19 16.10 -1.22
N PHE A 265 13.46 16.51 -1.20
CA PHE A 265 13.82 17.91 -1.43
C PHE A 265 13.23 18.47 -2.71
N GLY A 266 13.29 17.73 -3.82
CA GLY A 266 12.70 18.18 -5.09
C GLY A 266 11.18 18.38 -5.01
N ASP A 267 10.46 17.53 -4.31
CA ASP A 267 9.03 17.67 -4.07
C ASP A 267 8.73 18.90 -3.19
N LEU A 268 9.55 19.14 -2.14
CA LEU A 268 9.44 20.31 -1.27
C LEU A 268 9.71 21.62 -2.02
N GLU A 269 10.70 21.63 -2.92
CA GLU A 269 11.01 22.79 -3.73
C GLU A 269 9.92 23.12 -4.74
N LEU A 270 9.34 22.11 -5.39
CA LEU A 270 8.15 22.31 -6.23
C LEU A 270 6.98 22.89 -5.44
N GLU A 271 6.78 22.44 -4.21
CA GLU A 271 5.72 22.94 -3.36
C GLU A 271 6.00 24.38 -2.90
N LEU A 272 7.28 24.71 -2.62
CA LEU A 272 7.72 26.07 -2.28
C LEU A 272 7.48 27.06 -3.45
N ILE A 273 7.74 26.62 -4.69
CA ILE A 273 7.44 27.42 -5.88
C ILE A 273 5.94 27.72 -5.98
N LYS A 274 5.08 26.72 -5.73
CA LYS A 274 3.62 26.91 -5.72
C LYS A 274 3.18 27.90 -4.65
N LEU A 275 3.82 27.84 -3.46
CA LEU A 275 3.58 28.79 -2.37
C LEU A 275 4.00 30.21 -2.74
N TYR A 276 5.18 30.40 -3.32
CA TYR A 276 5.65 31.71 -3.79
C TYR A 276 4.68 32.29 -4.82
N ASN A 277 4.19 31.49 -5.77
CA ASN A 277 3.19 31.95 -6.73
C ASN A 277 1.87 32.37 -6.06
N GLN A 278 1.42 31.68 -5.02
CA GLN A 278 0.22 32.07 -4.25
C GLN A 278 0.42 33.32 -3.38
N GLN A 279 1.68 33.65 -3.05
CA GLN A 279 2.06 34.84 -2.30
C GLN A 279 2.44 36.03 -3.23
N ASP A 280 2.21 35.91 -4.54
CA ASP A 280 2.60 36.89 -5.56
C ASP A 280 4.11 37.13 -5.65
N MET A 281 4.93 36.23 -5.12
CA MET A 281 6.40 36.25 -5.15
C MET A 281 6.91 35.60 -6.45
N TYR A 282 6.46 36.08 -7.59
CA TYR A 282 6.72 35.46 -8.91
C TYR A 282 8.19 35.38 -9.26
N LYS A 283 8.99 36.41 -8.87
CA LYS A 283 10.42 36.41 -9.16
C LYS A 283 11.16 35.29 -8.47
N GLU A 284 10.88 35.06 -7.20
CA GLU A 284 11.45 33.98 -6.39
C GLU A 284 11.00 32.62 -6.93
N ALA A 285 9.72 32.48 -7.28
CA ALA A 285 9.16 31.29 -7.86
C ALA A 285 9.85 30.94 -9.20
N ASN A 286 9.97 31.89 -10.12
CA ASN A 286 10.56 31.67 -11.44
C ASN A 286 12.06 31.37 -11.36
N ASN A 287 12.83 32.13 -10.55
CA ASN A 287 14.25 31.84 -10.34
C ASN A 287 14.49 30.41 -9.84
N ARG A 288 13.66 29.93 -8.92
CA ARG A 288 13.79 28.58 -8.39
C ARG A 288 13.35 27.53 -9.40
N LEU A 289 12.27 27.79 -10.13
CA LEU A 289 11.74 26.90 -11.15
C LEU A 289 12.75 26.66 -12.29
N GLU A 290 13.48 27.69 -12.73
CA GLU A 290 14.50 27.59 -13.77
C GLU A 290 15.69 26.69 -13.39
N SER A 291 16.05 26.63 -12.09
CA SER A 291 17.16 25.80 -11.61
C SER A 291 16.78 24.32 -11.43
N LEU A 292 15.50 24.02 -11.13
CA LEU A 292 15.06 22.66 -10.79
C LEU A 292 15.43 21.57 -11.81
N PRO A 293 15.30 21.77 -13.14
CA PRO A 293 15.68 20.74 -14.10
C PRO A 293 17.17 20.38 -14.06
N GLN A 294 18.03 21.30 -13.63
CA GLN A 294 19.46 21.09 -13.50
C GLN A 294 19.81 20.43 -12.18
N ASP A 295 19.10 20.77 -11.09
CA ASP A 295 19.28 20.22 -9.76
C ASP A 295 18.76 18.75 -9.67
N TYR A 296 17.69 18.43 -10.42
CA TYR A 296 17.02 17.13 -10.40
C TYR A 296 16.83 16.51 -11.79
N PRO A 297 17.91 16.32 -12.59
CA PRO A 297 17.79 15.86 -13.96
C PRO A 297 17.23 14.43 -14.05
N ARG A 298 16.44 14.18 -15.08
CA ARG A 298 15.81 12.86 -15.36
C ARG A 298 14.90 12.35 -14.25
N THR A 299 14.17 13.25 -13.61
CA THR A 299 13.23 12.92 -12.53
C THR A 299 11.82 13.41 -12.84
N LYS A 300 10.85 12.98 -12.03
CA LYS A 300 9.50 13.56 -12.06
C LYS A 300 9.49 15.06 -11.78
N ILE A 301 10.47 15.55 -11.00
CA ILE A 301 10.63 16.96 -10.62
C ILE A 301 10.99 17.81 -11.82
N SER A 302 12.03 17.45 -12.56
CA SER A 302 12.42 18.15 -13.78
C SER A 302 11.32 18.13 -14.84
N ALA A 303 10.60 17.02 -14.99
CA ALA A 303 9.48 16.94 -15.92
C ALA A 303 8.32 17.88 -15.53
N GLU A 304 7.97 17.99 -14.23
CA GLU A 304 6.98 18.94 -13.74
C GLU A 304 7.47 20.39 -13.92
N ALA A 305 8.74 20.66 -13.61
CA ALA A 305 9.34 21.99 -13.78
C ALA A 305 9.30 22.45 -15.25
N TYR A 306 9.69 21.61 -16.21
CA TYR A 306 9.58 21.95 -17.64
C TYR A 306 8.14 22.19 -18.09
N TYR A 307 7.18 21.43 -17.57
CA TYR A 307 5.78 21.69 -17.87
C TYR A 307 5.32 23.05 -17.33
N MET A 308 5.73 23.42 -16.11
CA MET A 308 5.43 24.73 -15.53
C MET A 308 6.10 25.87 -16.33
N LEU A 309 7.38 25.74 -16.68
CA LEU A 309 8.11 26.70 -17.51
C LEU A 309 7.42 26.91 -18.87
N GLY A 310 7.02 25.82 -19.54
CA GLY A 310 6.28 25.93 -20.80
C GLY A 310 4.96 26.71 -20.68
N ASN A 311 4.24 26.54 -19.56
CA ASN A 311 3.02 27.33 -19.34
C ASN A 311 3.31 28.81 -19.04
N ILE A 312 4.42 29.13 -18.37
CA ILE A 312 4.85 30.53 -18.14
C ILE A 312 5.16 31.22 -19.50
N GLU A 313 5.90 30.55 -20.40
CA GLU A 313 6.21 31.10 -21.72
C GLU A 313 4.95 31.40 -22.54
N ILE A 314 3.90 30.56 -22.47
CA ILE A 314 2.63 30.83 -23.14
C ILE A 314 1.89 31.98 -22.47
N ASN A 315 1.70 31.91 -21.14
CA ASN A 315 0.72 32.78 -20.47
C ASN A 315 1.27 34.17 -20.13
N GLU A 316 2.58 34.30 -19.91
CA GLU A 316 3.21 35.54 -19.45
C GLU A 316 4.02 36.22 -20.57
N LYS A 317 4.73 35.44 -21.40
CA LYS A 317 5.66 35.97 -22.39
C LYS A 317 5.18 35.84 -23.84
N TRP A 318 4.20 34.96 -24.08
CA TRP A 318 3.73 34.56 -25.41
C TRP A 318 4.85 34.06 -26.34
N ASP A 319 5.88 33.43 -25.76
CA ASP A 319 6.97 32.78 -26.49
C ASP A 319 6.63 31.31 -26.75
N LEU A 320 5.97 31.10 -27.91
CA LEU A 320 5.50 29.76 -28.27
C LEU A 320 6.64 28.82 -28.67
N ASP A 321 7.75 29.31 -29.17
CA ASP A 321 8.90 28.52 -29.60
C ASP A 321 9.64 27.95 -28.36
N THR A 322 9.89 28.80 -27.37
CA THR A 322 10.48 28.36 -26.10
C THR A 322 9.52 27.41 -25.34
N ALA A 323 8.21 27.69 -25.37
CA ALA A 323 7.21 26.80 -24.77
C ALA A 323 7.24 25.42 -25.42
N LEU A 324 7.34 25.29 -26.74
CA LEU A 324 7.47 24.00 -27.45
C LEU A 324 8.72 23.25 -27.02
N GLN A 325 9.84 23.94 -26.82
CA GLN A 325 11.08 23.32 -26.34
C GLN A 325 10.86 22.72 -24.91
N TYR A 326 10.29 23.48 -23.98
CA TYR A 326 10.03 23.03 -22.64
C TYR A 326 9.05 21.86 -22.59
N PHE A 327 7.94 21.92 -23.32
CA PHE A 327 7.01 20.77 -23.37
C PHE A 327 7.65 19.53 -24.00
N GLY A 328 8.54 19.68 -24.96
CA GLY A 328 9.32 18.60 -25.56
C GLY A 328 10.30 17.93 -24.59
N MET A 329 10.71 18.64 -23.52
CA MET A 329 11.58 18.08 -22.48
C MET A 329 10.81 17.20 -21.46
N VAL A 330 9.52 17.43 -21.24
CA VAL A 330 8.73 16.71 -20.22
C VAL A 330 8.85 15.20 -20.35
N GLN A 331 8.62 14.65 -21.54
CA GLN A 331 8.72 13.21 -21.78
C GLN A 331 10.16 12.70 -21.76
N LYS A 332 11.13 13.53 -22.17
CA LYS A 332 12.56 13.16 -22.18
C LYS A 332 13.11 13.05 -20.75
N GLU A 333 12.67 13.94 -19.86
CA GLU A 333 13.09 13.93 -18.46
C GLU A 333 12.47 12.76 -17.68
N TYR A 334 11.16 12.52 -17.86
CA TYR A 334 10.49 11.43 -17.18
C TYR A 334 9.28 10.95 -17.98
N SER A 335 9.44 9.85 -18.71
CA SER A 335 8.42 9.31 -19.62
C SER A 335 7.12 8.86 -18.94
N GLN A 336 7.16 8.59 -17.64
CA GLN A 336 6.00 8.21 -16.82
C GLN A 336 5.36 9.42 -16.10
N SER A 337 5.81 10.65 -16.38
CA SER A 337 5.23 11.84 -15.76
C SER A 337 3.75 11.98 -16.11
N ARG A 338 2.94 12.33 -15.11
CA ARG A 338 1.53 12.69 -15.31
C ARG A 338 1.32 13.85 -16.27
N PHE A 339 2.36 14.67 -16.51
CA PHE A 339 2.32 15.84 -17.39
C PHE A 339 2.62 15.52 -18.86
N VAL A 340 3.05 14.31 -19.21
CA VAL A 340 3.39 13.95 -20.61
C VAL A 340 2.21 14.16 -21.54
N LYS A 341 1.02 13.71 -21.17
CA LYS A 341 -0.19 13.88 -22.00
C LYS A 341 -0.60 15.35 -22.10
N ALA A 342 -0.49 16.11 -21.02
CA ALA A 342 -0.80 17.53 -21.00
C ALA A 342 0.19 18.34 -21.85
N ALA A 343 1.49 18.07 -21.74
CA ALA A 343 2.52 18.70 -22.56
C ALA A 343 2.32 18.40 -24.05
N ALA A 344 2.01 17.15 -24.42
CA ALA A 344 1.72 16.78 -25.80
C ALA A 344 0.47 17.51 -26.35
N LEU A 345 -0.57 17.69 -25.52
CA LEU A 345 -1.75 18.47 -25.91
C LEU A 345 -1.39 19.94 -26.16
N ARG A 346 -0.63 20.59 -25.26
CA ARG A 346 -0.14 21.96 -25.42
C ARG A 346 0.71 22.11 -26.67
N THR A 347 1.62 21.19 -26.96
CA THR A 347 2.41 21.15 -28.18
C THR A 347 1.50 21.12 -29.42
N LYS A 348 0.47 20.30 -29.42
CA LYS A 348 -0.50 20.21 -30.51
C LYS A 348 -1.27 21.53 -30.71
N GLU A 349 -1.74 22.13 -29.62
CA GLU A 349 -2.46 23.43 -29.65
C GLU A 349 -1.60 24.52 -30.26
N ILE A 350 -0.34 24.64 -29.86
CA ILE A 350 0.62 25.61 -30.39
C ILE A 350 0.87 25.38 -31.89
N ASN A 351 1.09 24.13 -32.30
CA ASN A 351 1.33 23.81 -33.71
C ASN A 351 0.11 24.13 -34.59
N VAL A 352 -1.10 23.89 -34.11
CA VAL A 352 -2.33 24.28 -34.83
C VAL A 352 -2.43 25.81 -34.94
N TYR A 353 -2.16 26.54 -33.85
CA TYR A 353 -2.14 28.00 -33.87
C TYR A 353 -1.13 28.54 -34.87
N ASN A 354 0.11 28.08 -34.86
CA ASN A 354 1.15 28.49 -35.77
C ASN A 354 0.75 28.23 -37.27
N SER A 355 0.19 27.04 -37.53
CA SER A 355 -0.31 26.71 -38.89
C SER A 355 -1.43 27.64 -39.35
N LEU A 356 -2.35 28.03 -38.44
CA LEU A 356 -3.40 29.01 -38.78
C LEU A 356 -2.84 30.43 -39.03
N VAL A 357 -1.86 30.83 -38.26
CA VAL A 357 -1.16 32.12 -38.46
C VAL A 357 -0.43 32.15 -39.81
N ASP A 358 0.25 31.07 -40.19
CA ASP A 358 0.93 30.95 -41.46
C ASP A 358 -0.05 31.04 -42.64
N GLN A 359 -1.18 30.29 -42.58
CA GLN A 359 -2.24 30.33 -43.59
C GLN A 359 -2.86 31.75 -43.72
N TYR A 360 -3.08 32.44 -42.59
CA TYR A 360 -3.61 33.80 -42.58
C TYR A 360 -2.63 34.79 -43.22
N ASN A 361 -1.34 34.69 -42.91
CA ASN A 361 -0.31 35.56 -43.50
C ASN A 361 -0.15 35.31 -45.02
N GLU A 362 -0.23 34.04 -45.44
CA GLU A 362 -0.23 33.70 -46.87
C GLU A 362 -1.43 34.31 -47.58
N PHE A 363 -2.64 34.20 -47.02
CA PHE A 363 -3.85 34.79 -47.56
C PHE A 363 -3.77 36.32 -47.70
N ILE A 364 -3.24 37.05 -46.71
CA ILE A 364 -3.04 38.48 -46.73
C ILE A 364 -1.98 38.84 -47.78
N GLY A 365 -0.88 38.10 -47.85
CA GLY A 365 0.18 38.31 -48.84
C GLY A 365 -0.35 38.16 -50.27
N MET A 366 -1.21 37.19 -50.54
CA MET A 366 -1.86 37.04 -51.86
C MET A 366 -2.79 38.22 -52.19
N ASN A 367 -3.60 38.66 -51.22
CA ASN A 367 -4.51 39.79 -51.44
C ASN A 367 -3.74 41.10 -51.70
N THR A 368 -2.64 41.32 -50.96
CA THR A 368 -1.78 42.55 -51.21
C THR A 368 -1.16 42.54 -52.56
N ILE A 369 -0.80 41.39 -53.14
CA ILE A 369 -0.29 41.28 -54.53
C ILE A 369 -1.39 41.57 -55.56
N VAL A 370 -2.62 41.03 -55.30
CA VAL A 370 -3.77 41.27 -56.21
C VAL A 370 -4.11 42.77 -56.25
N ASP A 371 -4.16 43.45 -55.11
CA ASP A 371 -4.44 44.90 -55.02
C ASP A 371 -3.32 45.74 -55.61
N SER A 372 -2.09 45.28 -55.73
CA SER A 372 -0.97 45.99 -56.36
C SER A 372 -0.89 45.82 -57.89
N LEU A 373 -1.62 44.80 -58.40
CA LEU A 373 -1.69 44.53 -59.85
C LEU A 373 -2.98 45.03 -60.52
N GLY A 374 -3.94 45.56 -59.75
CA GLY A 374 -5.17 46.20 -60.27
C GLY A 374 -5.09 47.69 -60.26
#